data_2f7af3d1475008d231cdf192bd856cb5
#
_entry.id   2f7af3d1475008d231cdf192bd856cb5
#
_cell.length_a   1.000
_cell.length_b   1.000
_cell.length_c   1.000
_cell.angle_alpha   90.00
_cell.angle_beta   90.00
_cell.angle_gamma   90.00
#
_symmetry.space_group_name_H-M   'P 1'
#
loop_
_entity.id
_entity.type
_entity.pdbx_description
1 polymer ?
#
loop_
_entity_poly.entity_id
_entity_poly.type
_entity_poly.pdbx_seq_one_letter_code
_entity_poly.pdbx_strand_id
1 'polypeptide(L)'
;NVCLIEYGSGSSTKIRVLLESCRPRAYVPVDISSEYLLHSSHRIADDYPWLHVYPTCADYSAPFSLPSSVDGLTRVAFFPGSSLGNFEPADAAKFMEGVRDVVGNEGWFLIGVDTKKSESVLNRAYNDSGGVTAEFNRNMLRHLNERFGTDFDAQAFEHFARYNPSKGRIEMFLVSKCEQNVRLEGETFRFALGERMHTENS
;
A
#
# COMPACT_ATOMS: atom_id res chain seq x y z
N ASN A 1 15.86 23.45 -1.99
CA ASN A 1 15.67 22.98 -0.60
C ASN A 1 14.34 22.24 -0.47
N VAL A 2 14.30 20.99 -0.97
CA VAL A 2 13.09 20.16 -1.02
C VAL A 2 13.20 19.02 -0.02
N CYS A 3 12.11 18.72 0.68
CA CYS A 3 11.87 17.48 1.41
C CYS A 3 10.89 16.62 0.62
N LEU A 4 11.30 15.41 0.24
CA LEU A 4 10.47 14.45 -0.45
C LEU A 4 9.89 13.47 0.57
N ILE A 5 8.55 13.33 0.61
CA ILE A 5 7.82 12.51 1.58
C ILE A 5 7.12 11.40 0.80
N GLU A 6 7.52 10.15 0.98
CA GLU A 6 6.90 9.01 0.29
C GLU A 6 5.93 8.28 1.21
N TYR A 7 4.67 8.22 0.82
CA TYR A 7 3.61 7.49 1.52
C TYR A 7 3.58 6.03 1.09
N GLY A 8 3.67 5.10 2.05
CA GLY A 8 3.76 3.68 1.76
C GLY A 8 5.06 3.33 1.04
N SER A 9 6.20 3.73 1.61
CA SER A 9 7.51 3.66 0.96
C SER A 9 7.94 2.23 0.58
N GLY A 10 7.50 1.24 1.34
CA GLY A 10 7.79 -0.17 1.06
C GLY A 10 9.30 -0.40 0.80
N SER A 11 9.63 -0.98 -0.36
CA SER A 11 11.03 -1.23 -0.76
C SER A 11 11.83 0.02 -1.16
N SER A 12 11.20 1.19 -1.22
CA SER A 12 11.79 2.45 -1.70
C SER A 12 12.46 2.35 -3.09
N THR A 13 11.91 1.49 -3.95
CA THR A 13 12.49 1.28 -5.30
C THR A 13 12.11 2.40 -6.25
N LYS A 14 10.82 2.79 -6.24
CA LYS A 14 10.28 3.79 -7.17
C LYS A 14 10.82 5.19 -6.92
N ILE A 15 11.09 5.52 -5.65
CA ILE A 15 11.60 6.84 -5.24
C ILE A 15 12.98 7.14 -5.81
N ARG A 16 13.80 6.12 -6.09
CA ARG A 16 15.18 6.29 -6.58
C ARG A 16 15.26 7.16 -7.82
N VAL A 17 14.32 7.02 -8.74
CA VAL A 17 14.25 7.85 -9.95
C VAL A 17 14.11 9.34 -9.59
N LEU A 18 13.29 9.66 -8.58
CA LEU A 18 13.12 11.04 -8.12
C LEU A 18 14.35 11.52 -7.33
N LEU A 19 14.95 10.68 -6.49
CA LEU A 19 16.17 11.03 -5.74
C LEU A 19 17.30 11.41 -6.70
N GLU A 20 17.51 10.62 -7.73
CA GLU A 20 18.57 10.87 -8.73
C GLU A 20 18.31 12.10 -9.59
N SER A 21 17.03 12.33 -9.98
CA SER A 21 16.66 13.42 -10.87
C SER A 21 16.55 14.78 -10.16
N CYS A 22 15.97 14.80 -8.96
CA CYS A 22 15.63 16.04 -8.25
C CYS A 22 16.63 16.41 -7.16
N ARG A 23 17.44 15.46 -6.68
CA ARG A 23 18.41 15.61 -5.59
C ARG A 23 17.84 16.41 -4.39
N PRO A 24 16.76 15.93 -3.75
CA PRO A 24 16.16 16.62 -2.61
C PRO A 24 17.13 16.66 -1.44
N ARG A 25 17.01 17.67 -0.57
CA ARG A 25 17.82 17.76 0.64
C ARG A 25 17.48 16.69 1.66
N ALA A 26 16.20 16.34 1.76
CA ALA A 26 15.71 15.37 2.72
C ALA A 26 14.70 14.40 2.06
N TYR A 27 14.67 13.19 2.57
CA TYR A 27 13.71 12.15 2.23
C TYR A 27 13.07 11.61 3.50
N VAL A 28 11.75 11.57 3.53
CA VAL A 28 10.94 11.05 4.64
C VAL A 28 10.11 9.89 4.10
N PRO A 29 10.61 8.65 4.17
CA PRO A 29 9.79 7.49 3.92
C PRO A 29 8.80 7.30 5.07
N VAL A 30 7.52 7.11 4.74
CA VAL A 30 6.44 6.85 5.70
C VAL A 30 5.87 5.47 5.44
N ASP A 31 5.87 4.60 6.44
CA ASP A 31 5.30 3.26 6.36
C ASP A 31 4.87 2.79 7.75
N ILE A 32 3.89 1.89 7.82
CA ILE A 32 3.42 1.30 9.07
C ILE A 32 4.34 0.16 9.57
N SER A 33 5.09 -0.46 8.66
CA SER A 33 6.01 -1.56 8.97
C SER A 33 7.37 -1.03 9.40
N SER A 34 7.58 -0.85 10.70
CA SER A 34 8.79 -0.22 11.26
C SER A 34 10.08 -0.95 10.88
N GLU A 35 10.11 -2.28 10.94
CA GLU A 35 11.30 -3.07 10.64
C GLU A 35 11.69 -2.94 9.15
N TYR A 36 10.71 -3.10 8.27
CA TYR A 36 10.92 -2.98 6.83
C TYR A 36 11.31 -1.56 6.42
N LEU A 37 10.66 -0.55 7.01
CA LEU A 37 10.96 0.86 6.84
C LEU A 37 12.41 1.19 7.20
N LEU A 38 12.88 0.73 8.36
CA LEU A 38 14.26 0.97 8.80
C LEU A 38 15.25 0.30 7.87
N HIS A 39 15.02 -0.96 7.50
CA HIS A 39 15.89 -1.69 6.58
C HIS A 39 16.01 -0.99 5.20
N SER A 40 14.88 -0.59 4.61
CA SER A 40 14.88 0.11 3.32
C SER A 40 15.52 1.50 3.42
N SER A 41 15.33 2.21 4.54
CA SER A 41 15.92 3.53 4.79
C SER A 41 17.43 3.49 4.93
N HIS A 42 17.98 2.48 5.60
CA HIS A 42 19.44 2.28 5.67
C HIS A 42 20.04 2.09 4.28
N ARG A 43 19.41 1.25 3.45
CA ARG A 43 19.87 1.06 2.06
C ARG A 43 19.84 2.34 1.24
N ILE A 44 18.82 3.18 1.39
CA ILE A 44 18.76 4.48 0.73
C ILE A 44 19.86 5.41 1.24
N ALA A 45 20.12 5.45 2.55
CA ALA A 45 21.18 6.28 3.12
C ALA A 45 22.58 5.85 2.67
N ASP A 46 22.82 4.55 2.54
CA ASP A 46 24.08 3.99 2.04
C ASP A 46 24.28 4.31 0.55
N ASP A 47 23.23 4.19 -0.27
CA ASP A 47 23.29 4.43 -1.71
C ASP A 47 23.37 5.94 -2.06
N TYR A 48 22.85 6.82 -1.17
CA TYR A 48 22.81 8.27 -1.38
C TYR A 48 23.40 9.05 -0.18
N PRO A 49 24.73 9.04 0.04
CA PRO A 49 25.38 9.66 1.21
C PRO A 49 25.14 11.17 1.36
N TRP A 50 24.68 11.84 0.31
CA TRP A 50 24.35 13.26 0.31
C TRP A 50 22.92 13.55 0.83
N LEU A 51 22.07 12.53 0.97
CA LEU A 51 20.66 12.65 1.31
C LEU A 51 20.44 12.48 2.81
N HIS A 52 19.71 13.39 3.42
CA HIS A 52 19.23 13.19 4.80
C HIS A 52 17.95 12.34 4.79
N VAL A 53 18.03 11.13 5.34
CA VAL A 53 16.90 10.18 5.40
C VAL A 53 16.30 10.18 6.80
N TYR A 54 14.98 10.41 6.90
CA TYR A 54 14.22 10.47 8.16
C TYR A 54 13.05 9.49 8.14
N PRO A 55 13.27 8.19 8.43
CA PRO A 55 12.18 7.22 8.44
C PRO A 55 11.12 7.57 9.49
N THR A 56 9.87 7.59 9.08
CA THR A 56 8.73 7.93 9.93
C THR A 56 7.75 6.75 9.94
N CYS A 57 7.73 6.01 11.04
CA CYS A 57 6.77 4.91 11.23
C CYS A 57 5.41 5.49 11.63
N ALA A 58 4.46 5.45 10.72
CA ALA A 58 3.11 5.98 10.94
C ALA A 58 2.08 5.28 10.06
N ASP A 59 0.86 5.19 10.58
CA ASP A 59 -0.32 4.95 9.78
C ASP A 59 -0.74 6.29 9.13
N TYR A 60 -0.48 6.42 7.84
CA TYR A 60 -0.77 7.64 7.10
C TYR A 60 -2.26 7.83 6.78
N SER A 61 -3.13 6.89 7.15
CA SER A 61 -4.59 7.10 7.16
C SER A 61 -5.06 7.99 8.32
N ALA A 62 -4.17 8.22 9.30
CA ALA A 62 -4.37 9.10 10.45
C ALA A 62 -3.37 10.28 10.43
N PRO A 63 -3.65 11.38 11.14
CA PRO A 63 -2.72 12.49 11.27
C PRO A 63 -1.39 12.05 11.90
N PHE A 64 -0.28 12.46 11.32
CA PHE A 64 1.07 12.23 11.86
C PHE A 64 1.93 13.49 11.73
N SER A 65 3.03 13.54 12.48
CA SER A 65 3.95 14.68 12.47
C SER A 65 5.24 14.31 11.74
N LEU A 66 5.76 15.25 10.95
CA LEU A 66 7.08 15.14 10.36
C LEU A 66 8.17 15.46 11.41
N PRO A 67 9.39 14.93 11.24
CA PRO A 67 10.54 15.33 12.04
C PRO A 67 10.83 16.83 11.89
N SER A 68 11.15 17.52 12.99
CA SER A 68 11.49 18.96 12.97
C SER A 68 12.71 19.29 12.09
N SER A 69 13.55 18.30 11.82
CA SER A 69 14.70 18.42 10.91
C SER A 69 14.33 18.82 9.47
N VAL A 70 13.08 18.68 9.07
CA VAL A 70 12.59 19.08 7.74
C VAL A 70 11.78 20.37 7.75
N ASP A 71 11.73 21.07 8.87
CA ASP A 71 11.05 22.37 8.95
C ASP A 71 11.76 23.40 8.06
N GLY A 72 10.95 24.25 7.42
CA GLY A 72 11.44 25.26 6.47
C GLY A 72 11.87 24.73 5.09
N LEU A 73 11.75 23.42 4.84
CA LEU A 73 11.93 22.87 3.50
C LEU A 73 10.59 22.88 2.74
N THR A 74 10.64 23.11 1.43
CA THR A 74 9.49 22.88 0.55
C THR A 74 9.15 21.39 0.54
N ARG A 75 7.94 21.05 0.90
CA ARG A 75 7.50 19.65 1.06
C ARG A 75 6.84 19.15 -0.23
N VAL A 76 7.28 17.99 -0.68
CA VAL A 76 6.71 17.29 -1.84
C VAL A 76 6.28 15.90 -1.40
N ALA A 77 4.99 15.65 -1.37
CA ALA A 77 4.44 14.32 -1.11
C ALA A 77 4.48 13.48 -2.38
N PHE A 78 4.82 12.20 -2.24
CA PHE A 78 4.85 11.22 -3.31
C PHE A 78 4.05 9.98 -2.92
N PHE A 79 3.04 9.64 -3.72
CA PHE A 79 2.19 8.47 -3.53
C PHE A 79 2.02 7.71 -4.85
N PRO A 80 2.96 6.82 -5.17
CA PRO A 80 2.96 6.09 -6.44
C PRO A 80 2.03 4.87 -6.43
N GLY A 81 1.91 4.23 -7.59
CA GLY A 81 1.42 2.85 -7.72
C GLY A 81 -0.09 2.70 -7.75
N SER A 82 -0.84 3.79 -7.95
CA SER A 82 -2.31 3.75 -7.95
C SER A 82 -2.96 3.29 -6.64
N SER A 83 -2.19 3.28 -5.54
CA SER A 83 -2.65 2.83 -4.23
C SER A 83 -3.85 3.63 -3.69
N LEU A 84 -4.12 4.81 -4.25
CA LEU A 84 -5.34 5.57 -3.95
C LEU A 84 -6.62 4.77 -4.31
N GLY A 85 -6.55 3.88 -5.29
CA GLY A 85 -7.67 3.01 -5.67
C GLY A 85 -8.11 2.02 -4.59
N ASN A 86 -7.26 1.76 -3.61
CA ASN A 86 -7.55 0.88 -2.49
C ASN A 86 -8.51 1.50 -1.46
N PHE A 87 -8.60 2.84 -1.44
CA PHE A 87 -9.47 3.57 -0.51
C PHE A 87 -10.92 3.61 -0.98
N GLU A 88 -11.84 3.64 -0.04
CA GLU A 88 -13.19 4.13 -0.33
C GLU A 88 -13.14 5.65 -0.62
N PRO A 89 -14.04 6.20 -1.45
CA PRO A 89 -13.97 7.61 -1.87
C PRO A 89 -13.88 8.63 -0.72
N ALA A 90 -14.60 8.36 0.39
CA ALA A 90 -14.56 9.24 1.57
C ALA A 90 -13.19 9.20 2.28
N ASP A 91 -12.56 8.01 2.32
CA ASP A 91 -11.25 7.85 2.95
C ASP A 91 -10.13 8.40 2.06
N ALA A 92 -10.27 8.26 0.73
CA ALA A 92 -9.40 8.93 -0.23
C ALA A 92 -9.42 10.45 -0.08
N ALA A 93 -10.60 11.05 0.13
CA ALA A 93 -10.73 12.48 0.36
C ALA A 93 -10.01 12.91 1.66
N LYS A 94 -10.23 12.19 2.77
CA LYS A 94 -9.54 12.43 4.04
C LYS A 94 -8.02 12.28 3.92
N PHE A 95 -7.56 11.26 3.21
CA PHE A 95 -6.14 11.06 2.94
C PHE A 95 -5.54 12.27 2.20
N MET A 96 -6.20 12.76 1.14
CA MET A 96 -5.75 13.94 0.40
C MET A 96 -5.75 15.22 1.25
N GLU A 97 -6.73 15.38 2.16
CA GLU A 97 -6.73 16.47 3.14
C GLU A 97 -5.53 16.36 4.09
N GLY A 98 -5.25 15.18 4.61
CA GLY A 98 -4.07 14.92 5.43
C GLY A 98 -2.75 15.23 4.71
N VAL A 99 -2.64 14.83 3.44
CA VAL A 99 -1.47 15.17 2.60
C VAL A 99 -1.33 16.68 2.46
N ARG A 100 -2.43 17.40 2.17
CA ARG A 100 -2.42 18.88 2.07
C ARG A 100 -1.92 19.52 3.37
N ASP A 101 -2.36 19.02 4.51
CA ASP A 101 -1.96 19.56 5.82
C ASP A 101 -0.48 19.29 6.10
N VAL A 102 0.05 18.14 5.67
CA VAL A 102 1.47 17.80 5.78
C VAL A 102 2.35 18.64 4.87
N VAL A 103 1.98 18.83 3.60
CA VAL A 103 2.81 19.58 2.65
C VAL A 103 2.67 21.10 2.81
N GLY A 104 1.52 21.58 3.31
CA GLY A 104 1.23 23.00 3.47
C GLY A 104 0.90 23.70 2.15
N ASN A 105 0.72 25.02 2.21
CA ASN A 105 0.26 25.83 1.08
C ASN A 105 1.28 25.94 -0.07
N GLU A 106 2.57 25.84 0.23
CA GLU A 106 3.67 25.93 -0.74
C GLU A 106 4.19 24.55 -1.18
N GLY A 107 3.53 23.49 -0.73
CA GLY A 107 3.94 22.12 -1.03
C GLY A 107 3.29 21.56 -2.30
N TRP A 108 3.74 20.36 -2.68
CA TRP A 108 3.27 19.67 -3.87
C TRP A 108 2.89 18.24 -3.56
N PHE A 109 1.98 17.69 -4.34
CA PHE A 109 1.58 16.29 -4.26
C PHE A 109 1.74 15.63 -5.63
N LEU A 110 2.69 14.69 -5.74
CA LEU A 110 2.88 13.83 -6.90
C LEU A 110 2.21 12.49 -6.63
N ILE A 111 1.15 12.21 -7.36
CA ILE A 111 0.36 10.99 -7.20
C ILE A 111 0.32 10.18 -8.49
N GLY A 112 0.48 8.87 -8.37
CA GLY A 112 0.24 7.92 -9.45
C GLY A 112 -1.19 7.38 -9.37
N VAL A 113 -1.96 7.56 -10.43
CA VAL A 113 -3.31 7.00 -10.55
C VAL A 113 -3.44 6.24 -11.86
N ASP A 114 -4.10 5.09 -11.85
CA ASP A 114 -4.39 4.35 -13.08
C ASP A 114 -5.61 4.96 -13.79
N THR A 115 -5.66 4.76 -15.10
CA THR A 115 -6.76 5.22 -15.93
C THR A 115 -7.78 4.10 -16.17
N LYS A 116 -9.02 4.46 -16.42
CA LYS A 116 -10.05 3.48 -16.81
C LYS A 116 -9.67 2.80 -18.13
N LYS A 117 -9.62 1.48 -18.10
CA LYS A 117 -9.37 0.59 -19.25
C LYS A 117 -10.61 -0.27 -19.49
N SER A 118 -10.63 -1.01 -20.61
CA SER A 118 -11.72 -1.96 -20.85
C SER A 118 -11.76 -3.03 -19.75
N GLU A 119 -12.96 -3.47 -19.39
CA GLU A 119 -13.17 -4.52 -18.38
C GLU A 119 -12.34 -5.77 -18.65
N SER A 120 -12.24 -6.18 -19.90
CA SER A 120 -11.45 -7.34 -20.30
C SER A 120 -9.94 -7.19 -20.05
N VAL A 121 -9.41 -5.96 -20.18
CA VAL A 121 -8.00 -5.66 -19.88
C VAL A 121 -7.78 -5.69 -18.38
N LEU A 122 -8.66 -5.06 -17.61
CA LEU A 122 -8.58 -5.00 -16.15
C LEU A 122 -8.72 -6.40 -15.53
N ASN A 123 -9.74 -7.16 -15.92
CA ASN A 123 -9.94 -8.52 -15.40
C ASN A 123 -8.74 -9.44 -15.70
N ARG A 124 -8.11 -9.34 -16.88
CA ARG A 124 -6.90 -10.12 -17.19
C ARG A 124 -5.68 -9.68 -16.40
N ALA A 125 -5.54 -8.38 -16.13
CA ALA A 125 -4.41 -7.87 -15.37
C ALA A 125 -4.40 -8.37 -13.92
N TYR A 126 -5.59 -8.46 -13.30
CA TYR A 126 -5.73 -8.89 -11.91
C TYR A 126 -6.02 -10.39 -11.75
N ASN A 127 -6.27 -11.13 -12.85
CA ASN A 127 -6.29 -12.60 -12.87
C ASN A 127 -5.21 -13.08 -13.86
N ASP A 128 -3.98 -12.63 -13.65
CA ASP A 128 -2.86 -12.91 -14.54
C ASP A 128 -2.53 -14.40 -14.62
N SER A 129 -2.21 -14.86 -15.83
CA SER A 129 -1.90 -16.29 -16.07
C SER A 129 -0.64 -16.80 -15.36
N GLY A 130 0.24 -15.87 -14.95
CA GLY A 130 1.42 -16.19 -14.13
C GLY A 130 1.08 -16.42 -12.67
N GLY A 131 -0.15 -16.07 -12.22
CA GLY A 131 -0.63 -16.26 -10.86
C GLY A 131 0.03 -15.34 -9.82
N VAL A 132 0.71 -14.28 -10.25
CA VAL A 132 1.41 -13.35 -9.36
C VAL A 132 0.41 -12.64 -8.44
N THR A 133 -0.68 -12.12 -9.02
CA THR A 133 -1.75 -11.46 -8.23
C THR A 133 -2.43 -12.45 -7.27
N ALA A 134 -2.62 -13.70 -7.71
CA ALA A 134 -3.20 -14.75 -6.87
C ALA A 134 -2.31 -15.07 -5.66
N GLU A 135 -0.99 -15.17 -5.86
CA GLU A 135 -0.05 -15.40 -4.76
C GLU A 135 0.05 -14.19 -3.82
N PHE A 136 0.05 -12.97 -4.35
CA PHE A 136 -0.02 -11.74 -3.57
C PHE A 136 -1.26 -11.75 -2.67
N ASN A 137 -2.43 -12.05 -3.23
CA ASN A 137 -3.68 -12.07 -2.46
C ASN A 137 -3.69 -13.17 -1.37
N ARG A 138 -3.23 -14.38 -1.69
CA ARG A 138 -3.10 -15.48 -0.72
C ARG A 138 -2.06 -15.23 0.37
N ASN A 139 -1.06 -14.38 0.10
CA ASN A 139 -0.04 -14.05 1.08
C ASN A 139 -0.62 -13.36 2.31
N MET A 140 -1.74 -12.66 2.18
CA MET A 140 -2.47 -12.08 3.33
C MET A 140 -2.83 -13.16 4.37
N LEU A 141 -3.29 -14.36 3.92
CA LEU A 141 -3.64 -15.46 4.84
C LEU A 141 -2.41 -16.00 5.58
N ARG A 142 -1.26 -16.07 4.89
CA ARG A 142 0.00 -16.49 5.53
C ARG A 142 0.42 -15.49 6.60
N HIS A 143 0.32 -14.19 6.32
CA HIS A 143 0.61 -13.13 7.30
C HIS A 143 -0.35 -13.17 8.50
N LEU A 144 -1.64 -13.47 8.29
CA LEU A 144 -2.57 -13.66 9.40
C LEU A 144 -2.17 -14.85 10.27
N ASN A 145 -1.76 -15.98 9.64
CA ASN A 145 -1.26 -17.15 10.37
C ASN A 145 -0.01 -16.80 11.21
N GLU A 146 0.95 -16.09 10.62
CA GLU A 146 2.21 -15.72 11.28
C GLU A 146 2.00 -14.72 12.43
N ARG A 147 1.14 -13.71 12.22
CA ARG A 147 0.99 -12.61 13.19
C ARG A 147 0.00 -12.90 14.30
N PHE A 148 -1.07 -13.62 14.00
CA PHE A 148 -2.20 -13.85 14.89
C PHE A 148 -2.40 -15.32 15.25
N GLY A 149 -1.54 -16.21 14.77
CA GLY A 149 -1.63 -17.64 15.04
C GLY A 149 -2.91 -18.28 14.48
N THR A 150 -3.45 -17.75 13.39
CA THR A 150 -4.57 -18.34 12.69
C THR A 150 -4.14 -19.63 11.97
N ASP A 151 -5.10 -20.44 11.55
CA ASP A 151 -4.84 -21.71 10.87
C ASP A 151 -5.45 -21.76 9.45
N PHE A 152 -5.39 -20.63 8.72
CA PHE A 152 -5.79 -20.61 7.32
C PHE A 152 -4.96 -21.58 6.48
N ASP A 153 -5.62 -22.48 5.74
CA ASP A 153 -4.99 -23.15 4.61
C ASP A 153 -5.08 -22.25 3.37
N ALA A 154 -4.00 -21.54 3.06
CA ALA A 154 -3.95 -20.63 1.92
C ALA A 154 -4.21 -21.34 0.58
N GLN A 155 -3.98 -22.68 0.48
CA GLN A 155 -4.25 -23.46 -0.72
C GLN A 155 -5.73 -23.84 -0.83
N ALA A 156 -6.49 -23.78 0.26
CA ALA A 156 -7.94 -23.96 0.27
C ALA A 156 -8.71 -22.73 -0.20
N PHE A 157 -8.01 -21.64 -0.57
CA PHE A 157 -8.60 -20.44 -1.14
C PHE A 157 -8.14 -20.21 -2.57
N GLU A 158 -9.09 -19.85 -3.43
CA GLU A 158 -8.84 -19.43 -4.82
C GLU A 158 -8.92 -17.90 -4.91
N HIS A 159 -7.98 -17.32 -5.65
CA HIS A 159 -8.03 -15.89 -5.98
C HIS A 159 -9.08 -15.64 -7.07
N PHE A 160 -9.85 -14.57 -6.88
CA PHE A 160 -10.79 -14.08 -7.85
C PHE A 160 -10.78 -12.54 -7.85
N ALA A 161 -10.59 -11.92 -8.99
CA ALA A 161 -10.69 -10.48 -9.18
C ALA A 161 -11.71 -10.15 -10.26
N ARG A 162 -12.48 -9.08 -10.05
CA ARG A 162 -13.43 -8.59 -11.03
C ARG A 162 -13.45 -7.07 -11.09
N TYR A 163 -13.67 -6.52 -12.26
CA TYR A 163 -14.00 -5.11 -12.39
C TYR A 163 -15.46 -4.87 -11.98
N ASN A 164 -15.68 -3.87 -11.13
CA ASN A 164 -17.00 -3.42 -10.73
C ASN A 164 -17.30 -2.09 -11.45
N PRO A 165 -18.12 -2.10 -12.54
CA PRO A 165 -18.35 -0.91 -13.35
C PRO A 165 -19.14 0.18 -12.61
N SER A 166 -19.97 -0.20 -11.63
CA SER A 166 -20.75 0.76 -10.84
C SER A 166 -19.88 1.56 -9.87
N LYS A 167 -18.79 0.96 -9.39
CA LYS A 167 -17.82 1.59 -8.50
C LYS A 167 -16.57 2.08 -9.24
N GLY A 168 -16.37 1.63 -10.50
CA GLY A 168 -15.23 1.99 -11.33
C GLY A 168 -13.89 1.44 -10.82
N ARG A 169 -13.90 0.28 -10.15
CA ARG A 169 -12.72 -0.32 -9.51
C ARG A 169 -12.64 -1.83 -9.70
N ILE A 170 -11.45 -2.39 -9.52
CA ILE A 170 -11.27 -3.83 -9.33
C ILE A 170 -11.59 -4.17 -7.87
N GLU A 171 -12.28 -5.28 -7.65
CA GLU A 171 -12.49 -5.89 -6.34
C GLU A 171 -11.83 -7.27 -6.34
N MET A 172 -10.91 -7.50 -5.39
CA MET A 172 -10.23 -8.78 -5.22
C MET A 172 -10.83 -9.57 -4.07
N PHE A 173 -10.89 -10.88 -4.25
CA PHE A 173 -11.48 -11.81 -3.30
C PHE A 173 -10.61 -13.05 -3.15
N LEU A 174 -10.69 -13.65 -1.97
CA LEU A 174 -10.33 -15.05 -1.75
C LEU A 174 -11.61 -15.85 -1.59
N VAL A 175 -11.76 -16.92 -2.39
CA VAL A 175 -12.94 -17.76 -2.46
C VAL A 175 -12.63 -19.11 -1.83
N SER A 176 -13.36 -19.52 -0.83
CA SER A 176 -13.14 -20.82 -0.18
C SER A 176 -13.49 -21.97 -1.12
N LYS A 177 -12.55 -22.91 -1.32
CA LYS A 177 -12.70 -24.09 -2.19
C LYS A 177 -13.39 -25.25 -1.51
N CYS A 178 -13.64 -25.17 -0.21
CA CYS A 178 -14.31 -26.21 0.57
C CYS A 178 -15.00 -25.58 1.80
N GLU A 179 -15.81 -26.36 2.51
CA GLU A 179 -16.22 -25.99 3.86
C GLU A 179 -15.00 -26.11 4.78
N GLN A 180 -14.69 -25.05 5.52
CA GLN A 180 -13.56 -25.02 6.46
C GLN A 180 -13.83 -24.12 7.65
N ASN A 181 -13.11 -24.37 8.72
CA ASN A 181 -13.12 -23.54 9.92
C ASN A 181 -11.72 -22.95 10.13
N VAL A 182 -11.68 -21.70 10.51
CA VAL A 182 -10.44 -21.00 10.83
C VAL A 182 -10.53 -20.44 12.24
N ARG A 183 -9.50 -20.61 13.02
CA ARG A 183 -9.41 -20.13 14.40
C ARG A 183 -8.64 -18.81 14.45
N LEU A 184 -9.18 -17.85 15.18
CA LEU A 184 -8.56 -16.56 15.46
C LEU A 184 -8.93 -16.15 16.88
N GLU A 185 -7.94 -15.93 17.76
CA GLU A 185 -8.11 -15.44 19.12
C GLU A 185 -9.13 -16.24 19.98
N GLY A 186 -9.21 -17.55 19.73
CA GLY A 186 -10.12 -18.44 20.45
C GLY A 186 -11.53 -18.55 19.84
N GLU A 187 -11.85 -17.75 18.84
CA GLU A 187 -13.07 -17.86 18.06
C GLU A 187 -12.87 -18.73 16.80
N THR A 188 -13.96 -19.30 16.31
CA THR A 188 -13.97 -20.13 15.10
C THR A 188 -14.84 -19.49 14.04
N PHE A 189 -14.24 -19.15 12.92
CA PHE A 189 -14.90 -18.61 11.74
C PHE A 189 -15.12 -19.73 10.72
N ARG A 190 -16.38 -19.95 10.33
CA ARG A 190 -16.73 -20.95 9.33
C ARG A 190 -16.82 -20.30 7.96
N PHE A 191 -16.15 -20.91 6.98
CA PHE A 191 -16.27 -20.59 5.57
C PHE A 191 -17.03 -21.69 4.84
N ALA A 192 -18.07 -21.34 4.12
CA ALA A 192 -18.77 -22.26 3.25
C ALA A 192 -18.01 -22.44 1.92
N LEU A 193 -18.26 -23.54 1.23
CA LEU A 193 -17.78 -23.71 -0.16
C LEU A 193 -18.28 -22.55 -1.05
N GLY A 194 -17.36 -21.87 -1.74
CA GLY A 194 -17.67 -20.73 -2.60
C GLY A 194 -17.87 -19.40 -1.88
N GLU A 195 -17.72 -19.37 -0.56
CA GLU A 195 -17.77 -18.11 0.20
C GLU A 195 -16.62 -17.19 -0.17
N ARG A 196 -16.93 -15.90 -0.32
CA ARG A 196 -15.98 -14.89 -0.77
C ARG A 196 -15.58 -13.97 0.36
N MET A 197 -14.33 -13.87 0.63
CA MET A 197 -13.72 -12.86 1.49
C MET A 197 -13.15 -11.74 0.61
N HIS A 198 -13.70 -10.53 0.72
CA HIS A 198 -13.19 -9.36 0.02
C HIS A 198 -11.88 -8.93 0.66
N THR A 199 -10.83 -8.82 -0.12
CA THR A 199 -9.47 -8.59 0.38
C THR A 199 -8.95 -7.19 0.06
N GLU A 200 -9.18 -6.71 -1.18
CA GLU A 200 -8.61 -5.44 -1.63
C GLU A 200 -9.43 -4.85 -2.78
N ASN A 201 -9.33 -3.53 -2.93
CA ASN A 201 -9.79 -2.78 -4.11
C ASN A 201 -8.59 -2.27 -4.89
N SER A 202 -8.82 -1.90 -6.16
CA SER A 202 -7.81 -1.21 -6.97
C SER A 202 -8.45 -0.37 -8.09
#